data_fb4d042ef65216df38b5ec8ef7d62ada
#
_entry.id   fb4d042ef65216df38b5ec8ef7d62ada
#
_cell.length_a   1.000
_cell.length_b   1.000
_cell.length_c   1.000
_cell.angle_alpha   90.00
_cell.angle_beta   90.00
_cell.angle_gamma   90.00
#
_symmetry.space_group_name_H-M   'P 1'
#
loop_
_entity.id
_entity.type
_entity.pdbx_description
1 polymer ?
#
loop_
_entity_poly.entity_id
_entity_poly.type
_entity_poly.pdbx_seq_one_letter_code
_entity_poly.pdbx_strand_id
1 'polypeptide(L)'
;MAKRGYRSKKKQWTTLILIDSQAVKNTCNAGVDSKGFCAYKSTNGIKRHLAVDTLGFPFFTHCTKANISDDRGLIEMLTKHIDYFRGKPMNVPKITILVDHGYHPKTLTAALEKIYPAIMHKIRFEQSAKPSRAEKDAQGKSGFVVVKARWVIERSNSWMERCKSLMKNCERTLDHATTKLNLCFIRLMLKRLAHK
;
A
#
# COMPACT_ATOMS: atom_id res chain seq x y z
N MET A 1 4.57 -30.90 24.82
CA MET A 1 3.53 -30.95 23.77
C MET A 1 2.61 -29.76 23.92
N ALA A 2 2.83 -28.69 23.15
CA ALA A 2 2.00 -27.48 23.20
C ALA A 2 0.78 -27.70 22.29
N LYS A 3 -0.41 -27.64 22.86
CA LYS A 3 -1.69 -27.73 22.15
C LYS A 3 -1.80 -26.54 21.19
N ARG A 4 -1.70 -26.79 19.88
CA ARG A 4 -2.07 -25.85 18.83
C ARG A 4 -3.58 -25.60 18.94
N GLY A 5 -3.96 -24.50 19.55
CA GLY A 5 -5.34 -24.04 19.53
C GLY A 5 -5.79 -23.78 18.09
N TYR A 6 -6.74 -24.56 17.62
CA TYR A 6 -7.45 -24.37 16.37
C TYR A 6 -8.19 -23.02 16.45
N ARG A 7 -7.60 -21.98 15.88
CA ARG A 7 -8.27 -20.68 15.77
C ARG A 7 -9.46 -20.83 14.85
N SER A 8 -10.65 -20.69 15.40
CA SER A 8 -11.91 -20.66 14.70
C SER A 8 -11.84 -19.77 13.45
N LYS A 9 -12.47 -20.24 12.36
CA LYS A 9 -12.59 -19.56 11.04
C LYS A 9 -13.49 -18.31 11.10
N LYS A 10 -13.35 -17.44 12.06
CA LYS A 10 -13.90 -16.08 11.93
C LYS A 10 -13.06 -15.39 10.87
N LYS A 11 -13.67 -15.06 9.71
CA LYS A 11 -13.10 -14.13 8.74
C LYS A 11 -12.75 -12.86 9.50
N GLN A 12 -11.49 -12.71 9.93
CA GLN A 12 -11.04 -11.51 10.60
C GLN A 12 -10.83 -10.45 9.51
N TRP A 13 -11.75 -9.50 9.47
CA TRP A 13 -11.59 -8.33 8.64
C TRP A 13 -10.42 -7.50 9.17
N THR A 14 -9.56 -7.01 8.26
CA THR A 14 -8.53 -6.06 8.68
C THR A 14 -9.20 -4.76 9.14
N THR A 15 -8.61 -4.14 10.15
CA THR A 15 -9.06 -2.82 10.67
C THR A 15 -8.06 -1.72 10.35
N LEU A 16 -6.87 -2.09 9.86
CA LEU A 16 -5.81 -1.15 9.48
C LEU A 16 -5.15 -1.60 8.19
N ILE A 17 -5.08 -0.68 7.23
CA ILE A 17 -4.35 -0.83 5.96
C ILE A 17 -3.36 0.32 5.87
N LEU A 18 -2.11 0.01 5.53
CA LEU A 18 -1.04 0.98 5.36
C LEU A 18 -0.78 1.15 3.86
N ILE A 19 -0.70 2.39 3.39
CA ILE A 19 -0.54 2.70 1.97
C ILE A 19 0.76 3.44 1.71
N ASP A 20 1.44 3.05 0.63
CA ASP A 20 2.57 3.79 0.07
C ASP A 20 2.62 3.67 -1.46
N SER A 21 3.37 4.56 -2.09
CA SER A 21 3.64 4.54 -3.52
C SER A 21 5.13 4.64 -3.81
N GLN A 22 5.60 3.84 -4.76
CA GLN A 22 7.00 3.84 -5.19
C GLN A 22 7.10 4.05 -6.70
N ALA A 23 7.78 5.12 -7.12
CA ALA A 23 8.11 5.33 -8.53
C ALA A 23 9.31 4.46 -8.94
N VAL A 24 9.21 3.80 -10.09
CA VAL A 24 10.22 2.88 -10.62
C VAL A 24 10.47 3.17 -12.09
N LYS A 25 11.74 3.22 -12.48
CA LYS A 25 12.16 3.47 -13.86
C LYS A 25 11.70 2.36 -14.81
N ASN A 26 11.25 2.74 -15.99
CA ASN A 26 11.02 1.82 -17.09
C ASN A 26 12.32 1.41 -17.76
N THR A 27 12.33 0.20 -18.33
CA THR A 27 13.30 -0.23 -19.35
C THR A 27 12.78 0.15 -20.75
N CYS A 28 13.57 -0.15 -21.80
CA CYS A 28 13.16 0.05 -23.19
C CYS A 28 11.92 -0.75 -23.60
N ASN A 29 11.61 -1.85 -22.90
CA ASN A 29 10.47 -2.71 -23.22
C ASN A 29 9.10 -2.13 -22.81
N ALA A 30 9.07 -1.07 -22.01
CA ALA A 30 7.82 -0.47 -21.55
C ALA A 30 7.00 0.07 -22.73
N GLY A 31 5.73 -0.31 -22.79
CA GLY A 31 4.77 0.21 -23.78
C GLY A 31 4.48 1.70 -23.56
N VAL A 32 3.95 2.35 -24.59
CA VAL A 32 3.60 3.79 -24.51
C VAL A 32 2.64 4.09 -23.38
N ASP A 33 1.67 3.18 -23.15
CA ASP A 33 0.66 3.32 -22.09
C ASP A 33 1.18 3.13 -20.66
N SER A 34 2.39 2.61 -20.51
CA SER A 34 3.06 2.49 -19.20
C SER A 34 4.15 3.55 -18.99
N LYS A 35 4.31 4.51 -19.89
CA LYS A 35 5.28 5.60 -19.73
C LYS A 35 4.64 6.81 -19.05
N GLY A 36 5.30 7.31 -18.00
CA GLY A 36 4.93 8.56 -17.33
C GLY A 36 6.13 9.15 -16.64
N PHE A 37 6.25 10.48 -16.62
CA PHE A 37 7.34 11.17 -15.97
C PHE A 37 6.91 11.73 -14.61
N CYS A 38 7.56 11.27 -13.55
CA CYS A 38 7.39 11.80 -12.19
C CYS A 38 8.43 12.93 -11.98
N ALA A 39 8.02 14.19 -12.06
CA ALA A 39 8.92 15.34 -11.93
C ALA A 39 9.62 15.34 -10.56
N TYR A 40 8.89 15.10 -9.48
CA TYR A 40 9.43 15.10 -8.11
C TYR A 40 10.56 14.10 -7.89
N LYS A 41 10.52 12.93 -8.54
CA LYS A 41 11.56 11.89 -8.43
C LYS A 41 12.42 11.79 -9.69
N SER A 42 12.30 12.72 -10.64
CA SER A 42 13.01 12.72 -11.93
C SER A 42 13.02 11.33 -12.58
N THR A 43 11.88 10.64 -12.55
CA THR A 43 11.77 9.24 -12.97
C THR A 43 10.78 9.08 -14.10
N ASN A 44 11.23 8.57 -15.23
CA ASN A 44 10.35 8.11 -16.32
C ASN A 44 10.03 6.63 -16.07
N GLY A 45 8.79 6.32 -15.78
CA GLY A 45 8.43 4.96 -15.40
C GLY A 45 6.98 4.78 -15.00
N ILE A 46 6.81 3.84 -14.10
CA ILE A 46 5.54 3.53 -13.44
C ILE A 46 5.60 3.87 -11.97
N LYS A 47 4.44 3.98 -11.35
CA LYS A 47 4.28 4.08 -9.91
C LYS A 47 3.56 2.83 -9.40
N ARG A 48 4.14 2.18 -8.40
CA ARG A 48 3.58 1.02 -7.71
C ARG A 48 2.89 1.50 -6.46
N HIS A 49 1.60 1.26 -6.36
CA HIS A 49 0.80 1.51 -5.17
C HIS A 49 0.68 0.20 -4.39
N LEU A 50 1.01 0.25 -3.13
CA LEU A 50 1.02 -0.91 -2.24
C LEU A 50 0.16 -0.63 -1.02
N ALA A 51 -0.80 -1.49 -0.76
CA ALA A 51 -1.55 -1.56 0.48
C ALA A 51 -1.13 -2.79 1.24
N VAL A 52 -0.73 -2.65 2.51
CA VAL A 52 -0.30 -3.76 3.35
C VAL A 52 -1.11 -3.83 4.64
N ASP A 53 -1.16 -5.02 5.22
CA ASP A 53 -1.70 -5.23 6.56
C ASP A 53 -0.69 -4.82 7.65
N THR A 54 -1.05 -5.02 8.91
CA THR A 54 -0.21 -4.72 10.07
C THR A 54 1.06 -5.58 10.16
N LEU A 55 1.13 -6.68 9.42
CA LEU A 55 2.29 -7.56 9.32
C LEU A 55 3.17 -7.22 8.12
N GLY A 56 2.75 -6.25 7.27
CA GLY A 56 3.46 -5.85 6.07
C GLY A 56 3.21 -6.76 4.87
N PHE A 57 2.22 -7.65 4.93
CA PHE A 57 1.84 -8.44 3.78
C PHE A 57 0.96 -7.62 2.83
N PRO A 58 1.14 -7.81 1.51
CA PRO A 58 0.34 -7.09 0.52
C PRO A 58 -1.13 -7.48 0.66
N PHE A 59 -1.94 -6.46 0.74
CA PHE A 59 -3.39 -6.55 0.79
C PHE A 59 -4.01 -6.22 -0.56
N PHE A 60 -3.57 -5.08 -1.14
CA PHE A 60 -3.86 -4.69 -2.51
C PHE A 60 -2.60 -4.13 -3.16
N THR A 61 -2.51 -4.29 -4.48
CA THR A 61 -1.45 -3.72 -5.31
C THR A 61 -2.04 -3.11 -6.57
N HIS A 62 -1.41 -2.07 -7.07
CA HIS A 62 -1.78 -1.45 -8.33
C HIS A 62 -0.58 -0.72 -8.94
N CYS A 63 -0.49 -0.70 -10.26
CA CYS A 63 0.50 0.07 -10.98
C CYS A 63 -0.17 1.14 -11.83
N THR A 64 0.38 2.36 -11.82
CA THR A 64 -0.03 3.48 -12.66
C THR A 64 1.15 4.03 -13.43
N LYS A 65 0.92 4.93 -14.40
CA LYS A 65 1.98 5.76 -14.96
C LYS A 65 2.59 6.62 -13.86
N ALA A 66 3.89 6.90 -13.91
CA ALA A 66 4.58 7.63 -12.84
C ALA A 66 4.12 9.08 -12.69
N ASN A 67 3.49 9.69 -13.71
CA ASN A 67 2.92 11.02 -13.65
C ASN A 67 1.54 11.09 -12.96
N ILE A 68 0.91 9.96 -12.68
CA ILE A 68 -0.35 9.93 -11.92
C ILE A 68 -0.07 10.29 -10.46
N SER A 69 -0.89 11.16 -9.87
CA SER A 69 -0.76 11.53 -8.45
C SER A 69 -1.01 10.33 -7.53
N ASP A 70 -0.46 10.38 -6.34
CA ASP A 70 -0.61 9.30 -5.36
C ASP A 70 -2.07 9.13 -4.95
N ASP A 71 -2.80 10.23 -4.76
CA ASP A 71 -4.24 10.21 -4.45
C ASP A 71 -5.05 9.51 -5.55
N ARG A 72 -4.80 9.85 -6.83
CA ARG A 72 -5.51 9.23 -7.95
C ARG A 72 -5.18 7.75 -8.07
N GLY A 73 -3.92 7.37 -7.95
CA GLY A 73 -3.52 5.96 -7.99
C GLY A 73 -4.10 5.14 -6.84
N LEU A 74 -4.26 5.75 -5.65
CA LEU A 74 -4.94 5.13 -4.52
C LEU A 74 -6.44 4.94 -4.82
N ILE A 75 -7.12 5.93 -5.39
CA ILE A 75 -8.53 5.81 -5.78
C ILE A 75 -8.71 4.69 -6.81
N GLU A 76 -7.85 4.63 -7.83
CA GLU A 76 -7.87 3.56 -8.84
C GLU A 76 -7.67 2.18 -8.20
N MET A 77 -6.73 2.04 -7.25
CA MET A 77 -6.49 0.79 -6.51
C MET A 77 -7.72 0.39 -5.68
N LEU A 78 -8.31 1.31 -4.93
CA LEU A 78 -9.50 1.03 -4.13
C LEU A 78 -10.71 0.69 -5.00
N THR A 79 -10.85 1.32 -6.15
CA THR A 79 -11.90 1.02 -7.14
C THR A 79 -11.79 -0.41 -7.67
N LYS A 80 -10.57 -0.85 -8.01
CA LYS A 80 -10.33 -2.24 -8.46
C LYS A 80 -10.68 -3.28 -7.40
N HIS A 81 -10.63 -2.91 -6.13
CA HIS A 81 -10.89 -3.80 -4.99
C HIS A 81 -12.13 -3.41 -4.18
N ILE A 82 -13.07 -2.68 -4.82
CA ILE A 82 -14.24 -2.11 -4.15
C ILE A 82 -15.13 -3.18 -3.48
N ASP A 83 -15.20 -4.37 -4.04
CA ASP A 83 -16.05 -5.45 -3.54
C ASP A 83 -15.61 -5.96 -2.17
N TYR A 84 -14.31 -5.85 -1.84
CA TYR A 84 -13.84 -6.12 -0.50
C TYR A 84 -14.49 -5.19 0.53
N PHE A 85 -14.56 -3.89 0.23
CA PHE A 85 -15.16 -2.90 1.11
C PHE A 85 -16.69 -3.01 1.15
N ARG A 86 -17.32 -3.32 0.01
CA ARG A 86 -18.76 -3.59 -0.06
C ARG A 86 -19.16 -4.78 0.80
N GLY A 87 -18.39 -5.87 0.73
CA GLY A 87 -18.63 -7.09 1.50
C GLY A 87 -18.35 -6.97 3.00
N LYS A 88 -17.73 -5.87 3.47
CA LYS A 88 -17.46 -5.68 4.89
C LYS A 88 -18.75 -5.49 5.69
N PRO A 89 -19.01 -6.31 6.75
CA PRO A 89 -20.17 -6.14 7.63
C PRO A 89 -20.14 -4.82 8.39
N MET A 90 -21.33 -4.28 8.70
CA MET A 90 -21.47 -3.02 9.42
C MET A 90 -21.07 -3.10 10.90
N ASN A 91 -21.22 -4.27 11.52
CA ASN A 91 -20.85 -4.52 12.92
C ASN A 91 -19.34 -4.69 13.14
N VAL A 92 -18.53 -4.59 12.09
CA VAL A 92 -17.05 -4.59 12.17
C VAL A 92 -16.56 -3.15 12.19
N PRO A 93 -15.58 -2.79 13.03
CA PRO A 93 -15.01 -1.43 13.08
C PRO A 93 -14.59 -0.92 11.70
N LYS A 94 -14.65 0.40 11.49
CA LYS A 94 -14.17 1.03 10.26
C LYS A 94 -12.72 0.62 9.98
N ILE A 95 -12.42 0.38 8.70
CA ILE A 95 -11.05 0.15 8.25
C ILE A 95 -10.34 1.52 8.21
N THR A 96 -9.30 1.67 9.01
CA THR A 96 -8.41 2.83 8.93
C THR A 96 -7.43 2.59 7.77
N ILE A 97 -7.42 3.51 6.81
CA ILE A 97 -6.44 3.54 5.73
C ILE A 97 -5.42 4.63 6.07
N LEU A 98 -4.25 4.18 6.54
CA LEU A 98 -3.17 5.07 6.94
C LEU A 98 -2.31 5.39 5.72
N VAL A 99 -2.20 6.68 5.41
CA VAL A 99 -1.46 7.20 4.26
C VAL A 99 -0.29 8.09 4.71
N ASP A 100 0.72 8.24 3.86
CA ASP A 100 1.82 9.17 4.11
C ASP A 100 1.40 10.62 3.81
N HIS A 101 2.27 11.57 4.12
CA HIS A 101 2.04 13.02 3.96
C HIS A 101 1.89 13.47 2.49
N GLY A 102 2.30 12.65 1.53
CA GLY A 102 2.07 12.89 0.10
C GLY A 102 0.62 12.71 -0.34
N TYR A 103 -0.22 12.17 0.52
CA TYR A 103 -1.65 11.98 0.27
C TYR A 103 -2.50 13.02 1.00
N HIS A 104 -3.69 13.29 0.47
CA HIS A 104 -4.63 14.28 0.99
C HIS A 104 -5.94 13.62 1.47
N PRO A 105 -6.06 13.22 2.75
CA PRO A 105 -7.23 12.50 3.27
C PRO A 105 -8.57 13.16 2.96
N LYS A 106 -8.65 14.49 3.04
CA LYS A 106 -9.88 15.23 2.73
C LYS A 106 -10.28 15.09 1.27
N THR A 107 -9.31 15.20 0.35
CA THR A 107 -9.51 15.05 -1.10
C THR A 107 -9.91 13.61 -1.44
N LEU A 108 -9.23 12.62 -0.84
CA LEU A 108 -9.54 11.20 -1.00
C LEU A 108 -10.97 10.88 -0.53
N THR A 109 -11.34 11.37 0.65
CA THR A 109 -12.69 11.19 1.19
C THR A 109 -13.74 11.78 0.26
N ALA A 110 -13.58 13.04 -0.15
CA ALA A 110 -14.53 13.72 -1.04
C ALA A 110 -14.65 13.05 -2.42
N ALA A 111 -13.54 12.57 -2.98
CA ALA A 111 -13.53 11.88 -4.28
C ALA A 111 -14.24 10.52 -4.18
N LEU A 112 -13.97 9.73 -3.14
CA LEU A 112 -14.60 8.42 -2.96
C LEU A 112 -16.06 8.53 -2.55
N GLU A 113 -16.44 9.57 -1.81
CA GLU A 113 -17.84 9.83 -1.46
C GLU A 113 -18.71 10.08 -2.71
N LYS A 114 -18.16 10.78 -3.71
CA LYS A 114 -18.83 10.98 -5.00
C LYS A 114 -19.00 9.68 -5.80
N ILE A 115 -18.02 8.78 -5.74
CA ILE A 115 -18.00 7.55 -6.55
C ILE A 115 -18.68 6.40 -5.82
N TYR A 116 -18.43 6.27 -4.52
CA TYR A 116 -18.85 5.13 -3.68
C TYR A 116 -19.38 5.57 -2.31
N PRO A 117 -20.46 6.35 -2.22
CA PRO A 117 -20.96 6.85 -0.94
C PRO A 117 -21.23 5.72 0.08
N ALA A 118 -21.69 4.56 -0.39
CA ALA A 118 -22.05 3.42 0.44
C ALA A 118 -20.88 2.77 1.20
N ILE A 119 -19.62 3.06 0.87
CA ILE A 119 -18.48 2.52 1.60
C ILE A 119 -17.87 3.50 2.61
N MET A 120 -18.25 4.76 2.57
CA MET A 120 -17.60 5.80 3.40
C MET A 120 -17.84 5.61 4.91
N HIS A 121 -18.94 4.96 5.29
CA HIS A 121 -19.17 4.58 6.67
C HIS A 121 -18.36 3.34 7.11
N LYS A 122 -17.71 2.62 6.18
CA LYS A 122 -16.89 1.42 6.44
C LYS A 122 -15.39 1.69 6.49
N ILE A 123 -14.94 2.85 5.98
CA ILE A 123 -13.53 3.24 5.90
C ILE A 123 -13.31 4.62 6.49
N ARG A 124 -12.06 4.93 6.83
CA ARG A 124 -11.58 6.28 7.13
C ARG A 124 -10.14 6.43 6.71
N PHE A 125 -9.76 7.63 6.29
CA PHE A 125 -8.38 7.97 5.95
C PHE A 125 -7.73 8.72 7.12
N GLU A 126 -6.52 8.32 7.47
CA GLU A 126 -5.69 9.01 8.47
C GLU A 126 -4.29 9.21 7.91
N GLN A 127 -3.68 10.35 8.21
CA GLN A 127 -2.26 10.55 7.92
C GLN A 127 -1.40 9.96 9.03
N SER A 128 -0.26 9.39 8.64
CA SER A 128 0.77 8.94 9.58
C SER A 128 1.28 10.15 10.38
N ALA A 129 1.07 10.16 11.69
CA ALA A 129 1.54 11.23 12.54
C ALA A 129 3.08 11.28 12.52
N LYS A 130 3.66 12.48 12.32
CA LYS A 130 5.07 12.72 12.62
C LYS A 130 5.15 13.11 14.10
N PRO A 131 6.00 12.44 14.90
CA PRO A 131 6.20 12.86 16.28
C PRO A 131 6.69 14.32 16.29
N SER A 132 6.04 15.14 17.09
CA SER A 132 6.43 16.54 17.29
C SER A 132 7.81 16.63 17.96
N ARG A 133 8.45 17.79 17.89
CA ARG A 133 9.73 18.02 18.56
C ARG A 133 9.61 17.77 20.08
N ALA A 134 8.52 18.24 20.67
CA ALA A 134 8.24 18.05 22.11
C ALA A 134 8.06 16.57 22.48
N GLU A 135 7.39 15.76 21.64
CA GLU A 135 7.26 14.32 21.87
C GLU A 135 8.59 13.56 21.73
N LYS A 136 9.47 14.03 20.84
CA LYS A 136 10.83 13.49 20.70
C LYS A 136 11.67 13.80 21.94
N ASP A 137 11.63 15.03 22.38
CA ASP A 137 12.38 15.51 23.56
C ASP A 137 11.88 14.81 24.83
N ALA A 138 10.56 14.62 24.99
CA ALA A 138 9.97 13.87 26.10
C ALA A 138 10.37 12.39 26.12
N GLN A 139 10.71 11.80 24.96
CA GLN A 139 11.21 10.43 24.84
C GLN A 139 12.74 10.32 24.95
N GLY A 140 13.45 11.43 25.19
CA GLY A 140 14.91 11.48 25.23
C GLY A 140 15.60 11.09 23.92
N LYS A 141 14.89 11.21 22.78
CA LYS A 141 15.39 10.80 21.46
C LYS A 141 15.68 12.02 20.60
N SER A 142 16.96 12.32 20.44
CA SER A 142 17.43 13.23 19.41
C SER A 142 17.52 12.49 18.07
N GLY A 143 16.90 13.04 17.00
CA GLY A 143 17.02 12.51 15.65
C GLY A 143 15.79 11.79 15.12
N PHE A 144 16.00 10.75 14.30
CA PHE A 144 14.92 10.01 13.62
C PHE A 144 14.17 9.09 14.60
N VAL A 145 12.85 9.32 14.74
CA VAL A 145 11.97 8.43 15.53
C VAL A 145 11.14 7.57 14.58
N VAL A 146 11.28 6.26 14.71
CA VAL A 146 10.53 5.30 13.90
C VAL A 146 9.07 5.28 14.32
N VAL A 147 8.18 5.66 13.40
CA VAL A 147 6.75 5.45 13.57
C VAL A 147 6.43 4.00 13.20
N LYS A 148 5.97 3.19 14.16
CA LYS A 148 5.74 1.74 13.97
C LYS A 148 4.94 1.39 12.72
N ALA A 149 3.86 2.11 12.45
CA ALA A 149 3.04 1.88 11.27
C ALA A 149 3.81 2.15 9.97
N ARG A 150 4.57 3.25 9.91
CA ARG A 150 5.38 3.61 8.75
C ARG A 150 6.50 2.61 8.49
N TRP A 151 7.15 2.13 9.54
CA TRP A 151 8.17 1.09 9.42
C TRP A 151 7.66 -0.19 8.76
N VAL A 152 6.40 -0.56 9.00
CA VAL A 152 5.79 -1.75 8.39
C VAL A 152 5.76 -1.65 6.87
N ILE A 153 5.30 -0.51 6.32
CA ILE A 153 5.23 -0.31 4.87
C ILE A 153 6.62 -0.13 4.25
N GLU A 154 7.54 0.57 4.94
CA GLU A 154 8.94 0.71 4.51
C GLU A 154 9.64 -0.65 4.41
N ARG A 155 9.39 -1.53 5.38
CA ARG A 155 9.87 -2.92 5.35
C ARG A 155 9.31 -3.69 4.14
N SER A 156 8.04 -3.49 3.80
CA SER A 156 7.43 -4.14 2.64
C SER A 156 8.02 -3.63 1.32
N ASN A 157 8.33 -2.34 1.24
CA ASN A 157 9.07 -1.76 0.13
C ASN A 157 10.48 -2.37 0.01
N SER A 158 11.21 -2.51 1.12
CA SER A 158 12.51 -3.21 1.15
C SER A 158 12.42 -4.65 0.63
N TRP A 159 11.31 -5.33 0.86
CA TRP A 159 11.13 -6.69 0.31
C TRP A 159 10.98 -6.67 -1.20
N MET A 160 10.32 -5.66 -1.78
CA MET A 160 10.27 -5.47 -3.24
C MET A 160 11.66 -5.19 -3.81
N GLU A 161 12.46 -4.36 -3.16
CA GLU A 161 13.82 -4.01 -3.61
C GLU A 161 14.76 -5.22 -3.66
N ARG A 162 14.57 -6.19 -2.77
CA ARG A 162 15.32 -7.46 -2.79
C ARG A 162 14.93 -8.37 -3.98
N CYS A 163 13.83 -8.08 -4.64
CA CYS A 163 13.42 -8.79 -5.84
C CYS A 163 14.05 -8.12 -7.07
N LYS A 164 15.16 -8.69 -7.59
CA LYS A 164 15.90 -8.13 -8.75
C LYS A 164 14.99 -7.80 -9.94
N SER A 165 13.96 -8.62 -10.19
CA SER A 165 13.00 -8.40 -11.27
C SER A 165 12.07 -7.19 -11.06
N LEU A 166 12.08 -6.58 -9.86
CA LEU A 166 11.32 -5.38 -9.53
C LEU A 166 12.18 -4.11 -9.47
N MET A 167 13.50 -4.18 -9.61
CA MET A 167 14.37 -2.99 -9.57
C MET A 167 14.07 -1.98 -10.68
N LYS A 168 13.65 -2.46 -11.84
CA LYS A 168 13.12 -1.66 -12.94
C LYS A 168 11.84 -2.28 -13.46
N ASN A 169 11.00 -1.49 -14.14
CA ASN A 169 9.86 -2.04 -14.84
C ASN A 169 10.27 -2.51 -16.23
N CYS A 170 10.18 -3.81 -16.47
CA CYS A 170 10.43 -4.45 -17.76
C CYS A 170 9.13 -4.83 -18.48
N GLU A 171 7.98 -4.62 -17.85
CA GLU A 171 6.68 -5.05 -18.35
C GLU A 171 6.11 -4.03 -19.35
N ARG A 172 5.47 -4.52 -20.41
CA ARG A 172 4.90 -3.66 -21.45
C ARG A 172 3.65 -2.92 -21.00
N THR A 173 2.83 -3.55 -20.18
CA THR A 173 1.56 -2.99 -19.70
C THR A 173 1.55 -2.82 -18.18
N LEU A 174 0.69 -1.95 -17.67
CA LEU A 174 0.50 -1.72 -16.24
C LEU A 174 -0.10 -2.94 -15.53
N ASP A 175 -0.95 -3.71 -16.22
CA ASP A 175 -1.54 -4.93 -15.66
C ASP A 175 -0.49 -6.03 -15.51
N HIS A 176 0.41 -6.20 -16.50
CA HIS A 176 1.54 -7.11 -16.36
C HIS A 176 2.48 -6.67 -15.23
N ALA A 177 2.74 -5.36 -15.08
CA ALA A 177 3.54 -4.83 -13.99
C ALA A 177 2.89 -5.12 -12.62
N THR A 178 1.57 -4.98 -12.51
CA THR A 178 0.80 -5.32 -11.30
C THR A 178 0.85 -6.82 -11.01
N THR A 179 0.65 -7.65 -12.03
CA THR A 179 0.76 -9.11 -11.91
C THR A 179 2.16 -9.54 -11.46
N LYS A 180 3.20 -8.96 -12.04
CA LYS A 180 4.59 -9.21 -11.63
C LYS A 180 4.85 -8.86 -10.17
N LEU A 181 4.32 -7.72 -9.72
CA LEU A 181 4.38 -7.30 -8.34
C LEU A 181 3.72 -8.34 -7.41
N ASN A 182 2.52 -8.81 -7.76
CA ASN A 182 1.80 -9.84 -7.02
C ASN A 182 2.59 -11.16 -6.94
N LEU A 183 3.14 -11.62 -8.06
CA LEU A 183 3.94 -12.86 -8.09
C LEU A 183 5.17 -12.77 -7.17
N CYS A 184 5.84 -11.62 -7.13
CA CYS A 184 6.97 -11.41 -6.23
C CYS A 184 6.56 -11.49 -4.75
N PHE A 185 5.41 -10.93 -4.38
CA PHE A 185 4.90 -11.03 -3.02
C PHE A 185 4.40 -12.44 -2.68
N ILE A 186 3.74 -13.13 -3.61
CA ILE A 186 3.34 -14.55 -3.43
C ILE A 186 4.57 -15.41 -3.13
N ARG A 187 5.63 -15.27 -3.93
CA ARG A 187 6.91 -15.96 -3.69
C ARG A 187 7.47 -15.67 -2.30
N LEU A 188 7.44 -14.40 -1.88
CA LEU A 188 7.92 -13.99 -0.57
C LEU A 188 7.11 -14.63 0.57
N MET A 189 5.77 -14.62 0.44
CA MET A 189 4.87 -15.21 1.44
C MET A 189 5.05 -16.72 1.53
N LEU A 190 5.14 -17.42 0.39
CA LEU A 190 5.40 -18.87 0.35
C LEU A 190 6.73 -19.22 1.03
N LYS A 191 7.79 -18.44 0.76
CA LYS A 191 9.08 -18.63 1.42
C LYS A 191 8.99 -18.50 2.94
N ARG A 192 8.21 -17.57 3.44
CA ARG A 192 8.00 -17.37 4.88
C ARG A 192 7.15 -18.46 5.52
N LEU A 193 6.22 -19.04 4.77
CA LEU A 193 5.43 -20.17 5.24
C LEU A 193 6.25 -21.47 5.31
N ALA A 194 7.18 -21.66 4.36
CA ALA A 194 8.05 -22.83 4.29
C ALA A 194 9.15 -22.84 5.36
N HIS A 195 9.54 -21.67 5.90
CA HIS A 195 10.58 -21.56 6.94
C HIS A 195 10.03 -21.44 8.37
N LYS A 196 8.78 -21.82 8.57
CA LYS A 196 8.18 -22.06 9.88
C LYS A 196 8.25 -23.54 10.20
#